data_d4b88b1ba7b7c8ebbb30efc7246143af
#
_entry.id   d4b88b1ba7b7c8ebbb30efc7246143af
#
_cell.length_a   1.000
_cell.length_b   1.000
_cell.length_c   1.000
_cell.angle_alpha   90.00
_cell.angle_beta   90.00
_cell.angle_gamma   90.00
#
_symmetry.space_group_name_H-M   'P 1'
#
loop_
_entity.id
_entity.type
_entity.pdbx_description
1 polymer ?
#
loop_
_entity_poly.entity_id
_entity_poly.type
_entity_poly.pdbx_seq_one_letter_code
_entity_poly.pdbx_strand_id
1 'polypeptide(L)'
;TVQVMENVPDANAEQLMAAGASVDYIQGFNQPFFMFNTLKKPFDDKRVRQAFYYAVDVDKLISNAMAGHAAKVTSFLPESHENYHKASTVYTYDPEKAKSLLSEAGVTDLSFELMTNNNWVKNLAAGIKNDLDAIGVNCTINETKIDWASLAESADVLPYDVMLTPGDPTCFGNDPDLLMSWWYGDNVWTQGRSCWKKAGDGKFDELQTLMQQAREATGNEQQELWNKCFDLLAEEVPLYPLFHRELATGYQETQITGFEPIATTGL
;
A
#
# COMPACT_ATOMS: atom_id res chain seq x y z
N THR A 1 34.64 -4.49 3.69
CA THR A 1 34.15 -4.19 2.32
C THR A 1 32.88 -4.97 2.11
N VAL A 2 31.80 -4.30 1.76
CA VAL A 2 30.51 -4.92 1.45
C VAL A 2 30.49 -5.18 -0.04
N GLN A 3 30.14 -6.40 -0.46
CA GLN A 3 30.05 -6.78 -1.87
C GLN A 3 28.64 -6.64 -2.43
N VAL A 4 27.60 -6.78 -1.56
CA VAL A 4 26.19 -6.59 -1.90
C VAL A 4 25.54 -5.73 -0.84
N MET A 5 24.67 -4.82 -1.24
CA MET A 5 23.85 -3.98 -0.36
C MET A 5 22.43 -3.97 -0.89
N GLU A 6 21.53 -4.59 -0.18
CA GLU A 6 20.07 -4.52 -0.45
C GLU A 6 19.47 -3.22 0.09
N ASN A 7 18.31 -2.84 -0.45
CA ASN A 7 17.59 -1.66 -0.03
C ASN A 7 18.46 -0.39 -0.02
N VAL A 8 19.24 -0.20 -1.08
CA VAL A 8 20.01 1.04 -1.25
C VAL A 8 19.01 2.22 -1.23
N PRO A 9 19.21 3.20 -0.33
CA PRO A 9 18.38 4.40 -0.39
C PRO A 9 18.53 5.10 -1.74
N ASP A 10 17.42 5.46 -2.38
CA ASP A 10 17.43 6.05 -3.72
C ASP A 10 18.39 7.25 -3.84
N ALA A 11 18.46 8.07 -2.80
CA ALA A 11 19.39 9.20 -2.71
C ALA A 11 20.88 8.81 -2.72
N ASN A 12 21.22 7.55 -2.48
CA ASN A 12 22.60 7.05 -2.43
C ASN A 12 22.96 6.20 -3.66
N ALA A 13 21.99 5.80 -4.48
CA ALA A 13 22.22 4.94 -5.64
C ALA A 13 23.22 5.56 -6.63
N GLU A 14 23.06 6.83 -6.98
CA GLU A 14 23.98 7.56 -7.85
C GLU A 14 25.41 7.62 -7.29
N GLN A 15 25.56 7.78 -5.97
CA GLN A 15 26.87 7.81 -5.32
C GLN A 15 27.57 6.45 -5.39
N LEU A 16 26.81 5.36 -5.24
CA LEU A 16 27.34 4.00 -5.37
C LEU A 16 27.76 3.70 -6.81
N MET A 17 26.96 4.08 -7.79
CA MET A 17 27.31 3.95 -9.21
C MET A 17 28.55 4.76 -9.55
N ALA A 18 28.66 6.00 -9.06
CA ALA A 18 29.85 6.83 -9.23
C ALA A 18 31.12 6.25 -8.56
N ALA A 19 30.94 5.43 -7.52
CA ALA A 19 32.02 4.70 -6.85
C ALA A 19 32.36 3.35 -7.52
N GLY A 20 31.71 3.01 -8.66
CA GLY A 20 31.99 1.82 -9.45
C GLY A 20 31.18 0.58 -9.03
N ALA A 21 30.11 0.74 -8.27
CA ALA A 21 29.14 -0.33 -8.03
C ALA A 21 28.07 -0.36 -9.12
N SER A 22 27.51 -1.54 -9.39
CA SER A 22 26.27 -1.70 -10.13
C SER A 22 25.09 -1.54 -9.20
N VAL A 23 24.00 -0.94 -9.68
CA VAL A 23 22.75 -0.80 -8.93
C VAL A 23 21.61 -1.22 -9.83
N ASP A 24 20.92 -2.28 -9.45
CA ASP A 24 19.73 -2.78 -10.13
C ASP A 24 18.46 -2.46 -9.34
N TYR A 25 17.40 -2.14 -10.05
CA TYR A 25 16.09 -1.87 -9.48
C TYR A 25 15.12 -2.97 -9.87
N ILE A 26 14.53 -3.60 -8.88
CA ILE A 26 13.55 -4.68 -9.08
C ILE A 26 12.23 -4.28 -8.44
N GLN A 27 11.14 -4.34 -9.21
CA GLN A 27 9.80 -4.09 -8.70
C GLN A 27 9.43 -5.15 -7.66
N GLY A 28 9.08 -4.70 -6.47
CA GLY A 28 8.72 -5.54 -5.35
C GLY A 28 7.36 -5.20 -4.77
N PHE A 29 7.06 -5.84 -3.63
CA PHE A 29 5.83 -5.63 -2.88
C PHE A 29 6.00 -4.67 -1.69
N ASN A 30 7.11 -3.97 -1.59
CA ASN A 30 7.32 -2.94 -0.57
C ASN A 30 6.52 -1.69 -0.96
N GLN A 31 5.28 -1.62 -0.51
CA GLN A 31 4.26 -0.67 -0.94
C GLN A 31 3.88 0.25 0.21
N PRO A 32 3.62 1.54 -0.05
CA PRO A 32 2.99 2.42 0.92
C PRO A 32 1.47 2.26 0.85
N PHE A 33 0.84 2.09 2.01
CA PHE A 33 -0.60 1.92 2.15
C PHE A 33 -1.22 3.08 2.90
N PHE A 34 -2.39 3.55 2.47
CA PHE A 34 -3.34 4.14 3.39
C PHE A 34 -4.08 3.02 4.11
N MET A 35 -4.09 3.07 5.43
CA MET A 35 -4.92 2.24 6.30
C MET A 35 -5.95 3.14 6.98
N PHE A 36 -7.22 2.92 6.70
CA PHE A 36 -8.29 3.70 7.28
C PHE A 36 -8.89 3.01 8.50
N ASN A 37 -9.17 3.79 9.54
CA ASN A 37 -10.00 3.34 10.64
C ASN A 37 -11.46 3.31 10.20
N THR A 38 -11.93 2.17 9.70
CA THR A 38 -13.28 2.03 9.13
C THR A 38 -14.40 2.06 10.19
N LEU A 39 -14.07 2.10 11.48
CA LEU A 39 -15.05 2.31 12.55
C LEU A 39 -15.29 3.81 12.84
N LYS A 40 -14.41 4.68 12.35
CA LYS A 40 -14.47 6.11 12.65
C LYS A 40 -15.05 6.89 11.48
N LYS A 41 -16.09 7.69 11.76
CA LYS A 41 -16.60 8.64 10.78
C LYS A 41 -15.58 9.73 10.48
N PRO A 42 -15.45 10.13 9.21
CA PRO A 42 -16.22 9.67 8.04
C PRO A 42 -15.55 8.52 7.26
N PHE A 43 -14.51 7.87 7.79
CA PHE A 43 -13.75 6.83 7.11
C PHE A 43 -14.49 5.47 7.00
N ASP A 44 -15.64 5.33 7.65
CA ASP A 44 -16.60 4.25 7.44
C ASP A 44 -17.24 4.28 6.05
N ASP A 45 -17.30 5.46 5.41
CA ASP A 45 -17.81 5.62 4.04
C ASP A 45 -16.70 5.41 3.00
N LYS A 46 -16.88 4.44 2.09
CA LYS A 46 -15.89 4.17 1.05
C LYS A 46 -15.63 5.35 0.11
N ARG A 47 -16.63 6.21 -0.12
CA ARG A 47 -16.46 7.40 -0.97
C ARG A 47 -15.43 8.36 -0.39
N VAL A 48 -15.36 8.46 0.94
CA VAL A 48 -14.33 9.25 1.62
C VAL A 48 -12.96 8.60 1.43
N ARG A 49 -12.86 7.27 1.58
CA ARG A 49 -11.60 6.55 1.34
C ARG A 49 -11.14 6.67 -0.10
N GLN A 50 -12.04 6.50 -1.07
CA GLN A 50 -11.76 6.67 -2.50
C GLN A 50 -11.32 8.11 -2.82
N ALA A 51 -11.91 9.12 -2.18
CA ALA A 51 -11.53 10.51 -2.38
C ALA A 51 -10.05 10.76 -2.08
N PHE A 52 -9.46 10.09 -1.09
CA PHE A 52 -8.03 10.19 -0.79
C PHE A 52 -7.15 9.69 -1.93
N TYR A 53 -7.55 8.60 -2.61
CA TYR A 53 -6.81 8.07 -3.76
C TYR A 53 -6.90 8.96 -4.99
N TYR A 54 -8.03 9.65 -5.19
CA TYR A 54 -8.17 10.65 -6.27
C TYR A 54 -7.46 11.97 -5.93
N ALA A 55 -7.33 12.31 -4.65
CA ALA A 55 -6.73 13.58 -4.21
C ALA A 55 -5.21 13.58 -4.30
N VAL A 56 -4.56 12.42 -4.17
CA VAL A 56 -3.09 12.33 -4.08
C VAL A 56 -2.46 12.19 -5.46
N ASP A 57 -1.54 13.10 -5.79
CA ASP A 57 -0.72 13.04 -7.00
C ASP A 57 0.42 12.03 -6.82
N VAL A 58 0.11 10.76 -7.11
CA VAL A 58 1.06 9.65 -6.98
C VAL A 58 2.27 9.81 -7.90
N ASP A 59 2.12 10.35 -9.12
CA ASP A 59 3.23 10.60 -10.04
C ASP A 59 4.24 11.58 -9.43
N LYS A 60 3.75 12.62 -8.79
CA LYS A 60 4.57 13.60 -8.09
C LYS A 60 5.25 12.99 -6.85
N LEU A 61 4.54 12.14 -6.09
CA LEU A 61 5.15 11.43 -4.97
C LEU A 61 6.29 10.52 -5.42
N ILE A 62 6.07 9.72 -6.48
CA ILE A 62 7.08 8.83 -7.06
C ILE A 62 8.29 9.65 -7.53
N SER A 63 8.07 10.72 -8.28
CA SER A 63 9.15 11.57 -8.78
C SER A 63 9.98 12.19 -7.65
N ASN A 64 9.33 12.72 -6.61
CA ASN A 64 10.00 13.50 -5.56
C ASN A 64 10.63 12.64 -4.47
N ALA A 65 10.02 11.51 -4.13
CA ALA A 65 10.44 10.70 -2.98
C ALA A 65 11.10 9.38 -3.37
N MET A 66 10.85 8.87 -4.59
CA MET A 66 11.36 7.59 -5.08
C MET A 66 12.29 7.76 -6.29
N ALA A 67 12.69 8.97 -6.63
CA ALA A 67 13.52 9.27 -7.83
C ALA A 67 13.00 8.62 -9.13
N GLY A 68 11.68 8.36 -9.21
CA GLY A 68 11.05 7.69 -10.34
C GLY A 68 10.98 6.15 -10.22
N HIS A 69 11.58 5.55 -9.21
CA HIS A 69 11.68 4.10 -9.04
C HIS A 69 10.46 3.51 -8.31
N ALA A 70 9.31 3.63 -8.94
CA ALA A 70 8.06 2.98 -8.55
C ALA A 70 7.07 2.97 -9.70
N ALA A 71 6.11 2.05 -9.67
CA ALA A 71 4.98 1.99 -10.60
C ALA A 71 3.67 2.29 -9.85
N LYS A 72 2.79 3.11 -10.46
CA LYS A 72 1.45 3.37 -9.90
C LYS A 72 0.66 2.07 -9.77
N VAL A 73 -0.17 2.04 -8.74
CA VAL A 73 -1.07 0.90 -8.52
C VAL A 73 -2.18 0.88 -9.56
N THR A 74 -2.27 -0.22 -10.27
CA THR A 74 -3.40 -0.56 -11.17
C THR A 74 -4.16 -1.78 -10.64
N SER A 75 -3.61 -2.45 -9.63
CA SER A 75 -4.19 -3.56 -8.87
C SER A 75 -3.44 -3.76 -7.56
N PHE A 76 -3.93 -4.65 -6.70
CA PHE A 76 -3.21 -5.07 -5.50
C PHE A 76 -1.86 -5.71 -5.83
N LEU A 77 -1.81 -6.55 -6.88
CA LEU A 77 -0.58 -7.14 -7.40
C LEU A 77 0.08 -6.22 -8.44
N PRO A 78 1.41 -6.15 -8.50
CA PRO A 78 2.14 -5.44 -9.55
C PRO A 78 1.98 -6.11 -10.91
N GLU A 79 2.17 -5.34 -11.99
CA GLU A 79 2.04 -5.84 -13.38
C GLU A 79 3.04 -6.97 -13.72
N SER A 80 4.13 -7.06 -12.97
CA SER A 80 5.14 -8.12 -13.12
C SER A 80 4.71 -9.46 -12.52
N HIS A 81 3.62 -9.50 -11.74
CA HIS A 81 3.16 -10.72 -11.09
C HIS A 81 2.37 -11.61 -12.04
N GLU A 82 2.61 -12.94 -12.02
CA GLU A 82 1.95 -13.89 -12.92
C GLU A 82 0.42 -13.91 -12.81
N ASN A 83 -0.13 -13.63 -11.63
CA ASN A 83 -1.58 -13.54 -11.38
C ASN A 83 -2.09 -12.10 -11.46
N TYR A 84 -1.33 -11.19 -12.09
CA TYR A 84 -1.78 -9.82 -12.23
C TYR A 84 -3.11 -9.72 -12.99
N HIS A 85 -3.99 -8.88 -12.46
CA HIS A 85 -5.23 -8.46 -13.07
C HIS A 85 -5.38 -6.96 -12.84
N LYS A 86 -5.57 -6.18 -13.89
CA LYS A 86 -5.88 -4.76 -13.75
C LYS A 86 -7.26 -4.60 -13.11
N ALA A 87 -7.30 -3.98 -11.94
CA ALA A 87 -8.55 -3.79 -11.21
C ALA A 87 -9.58 -2.97 -12.00
N SER A 88 -10.85 -3.25 -11.77
CA SER A 88 -11.98 -2.52 -12.39
C SER A 88 -12.00 -1.05 -12.00
N THR A 89 -11.52 -0.72 -10.81
CA THR A 89 -11.33 0.66 -10.33
C THR A 89 -9.84 0.97 -10.22
N VAL A 90 -9.37 1.92 -11.02
CA VAL A 90 -7.99 2.44 -10.98
C VAL A 90 -8.05 3.93 -10.66
N TYR A 91 -7.32 4.34 -9.64
CA TYR A 91 -7.26 5.72 -9.20
C TYR A 91 -6.24 6.52 -10.00
N THR A 92 -6.66 7.70 -10.43
CA THR A 92 -5.80 8.69 -11.10
C THR A 92 -5.95 10.01 -10.35
N TYR A 93 -4.94 10.86 -10.37
CA TYR A 93 -5.02 12.17 -9.75
C TYR A 93 -6.16 12.99 -10.36
N ASP A 94 -7.21 13.21 -9.57
CA ASP A 94 -8.40 13.97 -9.93
C ASP A 94 -8.97 14.64 -8.68
N PRO A 95 -8.43 15.82 -8.28
CA PRO A 95 -8.89 16.53 -7.09
C PRO A 95 -10.35 16.98 -7.17
N GLU A 96 -10.91 17.21 -8.37
CA GLU A 96 -12.31 17.56 -8.51
C GLU A 96 -13.23 16.35 -8.26
N LYS A 97 -12.84 15.18 -8.72
CA LYS A 97 -13.53 13.93 -8.37
C LYS A 97 -13.46 13.65 -6.87
N ALA A 98 -12.30 13.89 -6.25
CA ALA A 98 -12.13 13.76 -4.80
C ALA A 98 -13.11 14.66 -4.02
N LYS A 99 -13.22 15.95 -4.39
CA LYS A 99 -14.17 16.89 -3.80
C LYS A 99 -15.62 16.45 -4.01
N SER A 100 -15.96 15.94 -5.20
CA SER A 100 -17.31 15.43 -5.49
C SER A 100 -17.68 14.28 -4.55
N LEU A 101 -16.78 13.30 -4.39
CA LEU A 101 -17.00 12.15 -3.50
C LEU A 101 -17.15 12.56 -2.03
N LEU A 102 -16.35 13.52 -1.54
CA LEU A 102 -16.51 14.07 -0.19
C LEU A 102 -17.87 14.75 -0.03
N SER A 103 -18.28 15.56 -1.00
CA SER A 103 -19.59 16.23 -1.00
C SER A 103 -20.74 15.23 -1.04
N GLU A 104 -20.67 14.20 -1.87
CA GLU A 104 -21.65 13.10 -1.96
C GLU A 104 -21.75 12.31 -0.64
N ALA A 105 -20.63 12.19 0.09
CA ALA A 105 -20.59 11.60 1.42
C ALA A 105 -21.09 12.56 2.53
N GLY A 106 -21.42 13.81 2.19
CA GLY A 106 -21.85 14.84 3.16
C GLY A 106 -20.72 15.38 4.02
N VAL A 107 -19.47 15.27 3.56
CA VAL A 107 -18.28 15.73 4.29
C VAL A 107 -17.85 17.10 3.76
N THR A 108 -17.91 18.13 4.62
CA THR A 108 -17.59 19.52 4.25
C THR A 108 -16.32 20.05 4.90
N ASP A 109 -16.02 19.63 6.12
CA ASP A 109 -14.92 20.17 6.93
C ASP A 109 -14.14 19.00 7.59
N LEU A 110 -13.49 18.18 6.77
CA LEU A 110 -12.71 17.06 7.28
C LEU A 110 -11.37 17.53 7.85
N SER A 111 -11.18 17.28 9.14
CA SER A 111 -9.89 17.39 9.80
C SER A 111 -9.52 16.05 10.40
N PHE A 112 -8.30 15.59 10.18
CA PHE A 112 -7.84 14.30 10.67
C PHE A 112 -6.33 14.29 10.90
N GLU A 113 -5.89 13.26 11.60
CA GLU A 113 -4.48 12.98 11.83
C GLU A 113 -4.00 11.85 10.91
N LEU A 114 -3.01 12.15 10.06
CA LEU A 114 -2.28 11.17 9.28
C LEU A 114 -1.12 10.65 10.13
N MET A 115 -1.27 9.45 10.65
CA MET A 115 -0.19 8.81 11.38
C MET A 115 0.79 8.17 10.40
N THR A 116 2.09 8.36 10.63
CA THR A 116 3.14 7.71 9.86
C THR A 116 4.03 6.87 10.76
N ASN A 117 4.42 5.70 10.29
CA ASN A 117 5.45 4.90 10.94
C ASN A 117 6.83 5.46 10.58
N ASN A 118 7.81 5.30 11.48
CA ASN A 118 9.15 5.85 11.30
C ASN A 118 9.98 5.02 10.32
N ASN A 119 9.71 5.16 9.06
CA ASN A 119 10.47 4.58 7.96
C ASN A 119 10.36 5.47 6.71
N TRP A 120 10.74 4.97 5.54
CA TRP A 120 10.79 5.75 4.31
C TRP A 120 9.45 6.40 3.91
N VAL A 121 8.30 5.84 4.29
CA VAL A 121 6.97 6.42 3.93
C VAL A 121 6.72 7.79 4.54
N LYS A 122 7.39 8.15 5.64
CA LYS A 122 7.27 9.49 6.21
C LYS A 122 7.64 10.59 5.21
N ASN A 123 8.53 10.29 4.25
CA ASN A 123 8.92 11.22 3.21
C ASN A 123 7.78 11.56 2.23
N LEU A 124 6.74 10.72 2.20
CA LEU A 124 5.54 10.93 1.38
C LEU A 124 4.52 11.85 2.08
N ALA A 125 4.53 11.89 3.41
CA ALA A 125 3.46 12.49 4.20
C ALA A 125 3.25 13.98 3.91
N ALA A 126 4.33 14.74 3.70
CA ALA A 126 4.23 16.16 3.38
C ALA A 126 3.57 16.41 2.00
N GLY A 127 3.90 15.60 1.00
CA GLY A 127 3.27 15.65 -0.32
C GLY A 127 1.78 15.32 -0.24
N ILE A 128 1.45 14.23 0.44
CA ILE A 128 0.06 13.80 0.67
C ILE A 128 -0.74 14.89 1.39
N LYS A 129 -0.16 15.46 2.46
CA LYS A 129 -0.80 16.57 3.17
C LYS A 129 -1.10 17.76 2.24
N ASN A 130 -0.14 18.18 1.43
CA ASN A 130 -0.32 19.29 0.51
C ASN A 130 -1.45 19.04 -0.50
N ASP A 131 -1.55 17.82 -1.02
CA ASP A 131 -2.58 17.45 -1.97
C ASP A 131 -3.96 17.38 -1.31
N LEU A 132 -4.07 16.88 -0.08
CA LEU A 132 -5.30 16.87 0.71
C LEU A 132 -5.75 18.29 1.13
N ASP A 133 -4.81 19.13 1.58
CA ASP A 133 -5.09 20.55 1.90
C ASP A 133 -5.65 21.29 0.67
N ALA A 134 -5.16 20.99 -0.54
CA ALA A 134 -5.62 21.59 -1.79
C ALA A 134 -7.09 21.28 -2.13
N ILE A 135 -7.63 20.20 -1.59
CA ILE A 135 -9.06 19.86 -1.72
C ILE A 135 -9.90 20.26 -0.51
N GLY A 136 -9.32 20.98 0.45
CA GLY A 136 -10.02 21.45 1.66
C GLY A 136 -10.07 20.44 2.80
N VAL A 137 -9.27 19.38 2.74
CA VAL A 137 -9.13 18.39 3.83
C VAL A 137 -7.93 18.77 4.70
N ASN A 138 -8.18 19.11 5.95
CA ASN A 138 -7.14 19.53 6.89
C ASN A 138 -6.41 18.31 7.48
N CYS A 139 -5.19 18.07 7.01
CA CYS A 139 -4.36 16.96 7.44
C CYS A 139 -3.27 17.42 8.43
N THR A 140 -3.20 16.80 9.60
CA THR A 140 -2.09 16.95 10.55
C THR A 140 -1.25 15.68 10.54
N ILE A 141 0.07 15.82 10.41
CA ILE A 141 0.99 14.67 10.39
C ILE A 141 1.42 14.32 11.81
N ASN A 142 1.31 13.03 12.18
CA ASN A 142 1.79 12.49 13.44
C ASN A 142 2.79 11.35 13.18
N GLU A 143 4.03 11.53 13.64
CA GLU A 143 5.11 10.54 13.52
C GLU A 143 5.24 9.68 14.77
N THR A 144 4.14 9.12 15.27
CA THR A 144 4.15 8.27 16.46
C THR A 144 4.45 6.81 16.11
N LYS A 145 5.36 6.22 16.83
CA LYS A 145 5.67 4.79 16.70
C LYS A 145 4.54 3.95 17.26
N ILE A 146 3.98 3.04 16.45
CA ILE A 146 2.95 2.09 16.85
C ILE A 146 3.61 0.80 17.35
N ASP A 147 3.11 0.32 18.48
CA ASP A 147 3.33 -1.05 18.93
C ASP A 147 2.26 -1.97 18.33
N TRP A 148 2.61 -2.64 17.25
CA TRP A 148 1.70 -3.53 16.53
C TRP A 148 1.22 -4.73 17.37
N ALA A 149 2.03 -5.22 18.31
CA ALA A 149 1.64 -6.34 19.15
C ALA A 149 0.50 -5.91 20.10
N SER A 150 0.66 -4.79 20.79
CA SER A 150 -0.39 -4.22 21.64
C SER A 150 -1.66 -3.87 20.85
N LEU A 151 -1.50 -3.42 19.60
CA LEU A 151 -2.62 -3.10 18.72
C LEU A 151 -3.41 -4.35 18.33
N ALA A 152 -2.74 -5.46 18.03
CA ALA A 152 -3.38 -6.74 17.71
C ALA A 152 -4.18 -7.30 18.90
N GLU A 153 -3.72 -7.06 20.15
CA GLU A 153 -4.41 -7.48 21.36
C GLU A 153 -5.64 -6.60 21.67
N SER A 154 -5.62 -5.34 21.26
CA SER A 154 -6.66 -4.34 21.56
C SER A 154 -7.48 -3.89 20.34
N ALA A 155 -7.72 -4.78 19.39
CA ALA A 155 -8.29 -4.52 18.07
C ALA A 155 -9.70 -3.86 18.01
N ASP A 156 -10.21 -3.35 19.14
CA ASP A 156 -11.48 -2.64 19.23
C ASP A 156 -11.35 -1.12 19.06
N VAL A 157 -10.14 -0.59 19.26
CA VAL A 157 -9.88 0.86 19.19
C VAL A 157 -8.56 1.11 18.48
N LEU A 158 -8.61 1.57 17.25
CA LEU A 158 -7.41 2.00 16.56
C LEU A 158 -6.94 3.38 17.07
N PRO A 159 -5.63 3.58 17.29
CA PRO A 159 -5.09 4.83 17.81
C PRO A 159 -4.93 5.91 16.71
N TYR A 160 -5.47 5.69 15.52
CA TYR A 160 -5.35 6.58 14.37
C TYR A 160 -6.66 6.69 13.57
N ASP A 161 -6.73 7.74 12.78
CA ASP A 161 -7.79 7.98 11.79
C ASP A 161 -7.41 7.34 10.46
N VAL A 162 -6.27 7.75 9.95
CA VAL A 162 -5.61 7.22 8.76
C VAL A 162 -4.14 7.01 9.07
N MET A 163 -3.62 5.86 8.67
CA MET A 163 -2.20 5.58 8.82
C MET A 163 -1.56 5.40 7.43
N LEU A 164 -0.40 6.02 7.26
CA LEU A 164 0.48 5.77 6.12
C LEU A 164 1.61 4.85 6.58
N THR A 165 1.65 3.64 6.07
CA THR A 165 2.63 2.63 6.48
C THR A 165 3.12 1.82 5.29
N PRO A 166 4.36 1.35 5.28
CA PRO A 166 4.81 0.40 4.27
C PRO A 166 4.52 -1.02 4.70
N GLY A 167 4.55 -1.92 3.75
CA GLY A 167 4.58 -3.35 4.02
C GLY A 167 5.00 -4.15 2.82
N ASP A 168 5.55 -5.32 3.10
CA ASP A 168 5.94 -6.30 2.12
C ASP A 168 5.52 -7.69 2.62
N PRO A 169 4.48 -8.30 2.03
CA PRO A 169 4.00 -9.61 2.45
C PRO A 169 4.80 -10.78 1.84
N THR A 170 5.73 -10.51 0.92
CA THR A 170 6.45 -11.56 0.16
C THR A 170 7.35 -12.44 1.01
N CYS A 171 7.65 -12.03 2.26
CA CYS A 171 8.32 -12.90 3.23
C CYS A 171 7.52 -14.17 3.59
N PHE A 172 6.21 -14.21 3.28
CA PHE A 172 5.35 -15.40 3.45
C PHE A 172 5.15 -16.18 2.15
N GLY A 173 5.64 -15.70 1.02
CA GLY A 173 5.54 -16.29 -0.31
C GLY A 173 4.93 -15.32 -1.33
N ASN A 174 4.91 -15.73 -2.59
CA ASN A 174 4.46 -14.93 -3.72
C ASN A 174 3.10 -15.42 -4.30
N ASP A 175 2.43 -16.31 -3.60
CA ASP A 175 1.09 -16.80 -3.98
C ASP A 175 0.02 -15.75 -3.61
N PRO A 176 -0.99 -15.52 -4.46
CA PRO A 176 -2.06 -14.56 -4.18
C PRO A 176 -2.74 -14.78 -2.83
N ASP A 177 -2.96 -16.03 -2.42
CA ASP A 177 -3.57 -16.33 -1.12
C ASP A 177 -2.71 -15.86 0.05
N LEU A 178 -1.42 -16.13 0.02
CA LEU A 178 -0.49 -15.72 1.08
C LEU A 178 -0.42 -14.20 1.18
N LEU A 179 -0.29 -13.50 0.03
CA LEU A 179 -0.25 -12.05 -0.05
C LEU A 179 -1.55 -11.40 0.45
N MET A 180 -2.68 -11.94 0.02
CA MET A 180 -4.00 -11.47 0.43
C MET A 180 -4.29 -11.75 1.91
N SER A 181 -3.95 -12.95 2.39
CA SER A 181 -4.21 -13.36 3.78
C SER A 181 -3.45 -12.51 4.78
N TRP A 182 -2.24 -12.06 4.43
CA TRP A 182 -1.45 -11.16 5.28
C TRP A 182 -2.14 -9.80 5.49
N TRP A 183 -2.70 -9.24 4.43
CA TRP A 183 -3.30 -7.91 4.48
C TRP A 183 -4.78 -7.90 4.82
N TYR A 184 -5.52 -8.93 4.39
CA TYR A 184 -6.99 -8.92 4.39
C TYR A 184 -7.62 -10.19 4.97
N GLY A 185 -6.83 -11.17 5.38
CA GLY A 185 -7.35 -12.40 6.00
C GLY A 185 -8.04 -12.14 7.33
N ASP A 186 -8.91 -13.04 7.76
CA ASP A 186 -9.61 -12.96 9.05
C ASP A 186 -8.67 -13.36 10.19
N ASN A 187 -7.82 -12.45 10.59
CA ASN A 187 -6.85 -12.64 11.68
C ASN A 187 -6.70 -11.37 12.53
N VAL A 188 -6.07 -11.51 13.69
CA VAL A 188 -5.90 -10.40 14.65
C VAL A 188 -5.13 -9.21 14.07
N TRP A 189 -4.18 -9.45 13.17
CA TRP A 189 -3.38 -8.38 12.57
C TRP A 189 -4.19 -7.52 11.62
N THR A 190 -5.02 -8.14 10.77
CA THR A 190 -5.88 -7.40 9.83
C THR A 190 -6.96 -6.62 10.57
N GLN A 191 -7.50 -7.18 11.65
CA GLN A 191 -8.46 -6.46 12.50
C GLN A 191 -7.82 -5.23 13.14
N GLY A 192 -6.58 -5.32 13.61
CA GLY A 192 -5.82 -4.19 14.17
C GLY A 192 -5.37 -3.14 13.14
N ARG A 193 -5.48 -3.42 11.83
CA ARG A 193 -5.07 -2.47 10.79
C ARG A 193 -6.18 -1.55 10.30
N SER A 194 -7.37 -2.08 10.05
CA SER A 194 -8.47 -1.30 9.49
C SER A 194 -9.80 -1.47 10.20
N CYS A 195 -9.94 -2.49 11.03
CA CYS A 195 -11.20 -2.92 11.65
C CYS A 195 -12.34 -3.19 10.65
N TRP A 196 -12.04 -3.49 9.40
CA TRP A 196 -13.03 -3.58 8.33
C TRP A 196 -14.12 -4.64 8.59
N LYS A 197 -13.76 -5.78 9.17
CA LYS A 197 -14.76 -6.79 9.58
C LYS A 197 -15.84 -6.20 10.51
N LYS A 198 -15.43 -5.34 11.46
CA LYS A 198 -16.33 -4.73 12.45
C LYS A 198 -17.15 -3.58 11.88
N ALA A 199 -16.76 -3.01 10.75
CA ALA A 199 -17.56 -1.99 10.04
C ALA A 199 -18.95 -2.54 9.62
N GLY A 200 -19.03 -3.87 9.39
CA GLY A 200 -20.32 -4.55 9.27
C GLY A 200 -21.07 -4.28 7.95
N ASP A 201 -20.36 -3.79 6.93
CA ASP A 201 -20.93 -3.54 5.59
C ASP A 201 -21.10 -4.81 4.75
N GLY A 202 -20.66 -5.96 5.26
CA GLY A 202 -20.69 -7.27 4.59
C GLY A 202 -19.61 -7.46 3.53
N LYS A 203 -18.81 -6.44 3.21
CA LYS A 203 -17.80 -6.51 2.16
C LYS A 203 -16.56 -7.29 2.59
N PHE A 204 -16.21 -7.22 3.86
CA PHE A 204 -15.19 -8.09 4.42
C PHE A 204 -15.57 -9.58 4.27
N ASP A 205 -16.81 -9.95 4.63
CA ASP A 205 -17.27 -11.34 4.55
C ASP A 205 -17.38 -11.82 3.09
N GLU A 206 -17.77 -10.93 2.17
CA GLU A 206 -17.73 -11.18 0.72
C GLU A 206 -16.31 -11.51 0.26
N LEU A 207 -15.31 -10.71 0.69
CA LEU A 207 -13.91 -10.97 0.35
C LEU A 207 -13.44 -12.32 0.91
N GLN A 208 -13.73 -12.65 2.19
CA GLN A 208 -13.34 -13.94 2.77
C GLN A 208 -13.97 -15.11 2.00
N THR A 209 -15.21 -14.97 1.56
CA THR A 209 -15.89 -15.98 0.74
C THR A 209 -15.20 -16.17 -0.61
N LEU A 210 -14.87 -15.09 -1.31
CA LEU A 210 -14.16 -15.15 -2.58
C LEU A 210 -12.76 -15.77 -2.41
N MET A 211 -12.01 -15.39 -1.38
CA MET A 211 -10.71 -15.96 -1.07
C MET A 211 -10.80 -17.48 -0.79
N GLN A 212 -11.83 -17.91 -0.04
CA GLN A 212 -12.04 -19.33 0.22
C GLN A 212 -12.35 -20.10 -1.06
N GLN A 213 -13.23 -19.57 -1.90
CA GLN A 213 -13.55 -20.18 -3.20
C GLN A 213 -12.32 -20.26 -4.10
N ALA A 214 -11.47 -19.21 -4.11
CA ALA A 214 -10.24 -19.20 -4.89
C ALA A 214 -9.23 -20.28 -4.43
N ARG A 215 -9.15 -20.57 -3.12
CA ARG A 215 -8.32 -21.65 -2.58
C ARG A 215 -8.79 -23.03 -3.02
N GLU A 216 -10.11 -23.21 -3.20
CA GLU A 216 -10.72 -24.49 -3.58
C GLU A 216 -10.75 -24.71 -5.10
N ALA A 217 -10.68 -23.64 -5.88
CA ALA A 217 -10.68 -23.66 -7.34
C ALA A 217 -9.27 -23.89 -7.91
N THR A 218 -9.20 -24.20 -9.21
CA THR A 218 -7.94 -24.37 -9.94
C THR A 218 -7.98 -23.74 -11.32
N GLY A 219 -6.82 -23.40 -11.88
CA GLY A 219 -6.70 -22.87 -13.23
C GLY A 219 -7.45 -21.57 -13.44
N ASN A 220 -8.18 -21.45 -14.54
CA ASN A 220 -8.87 -20.20 -14.91
C ASN A 220 -9.93 -19.76 -13.89
N GLU A 221 -10.65 -20.71 -13.31
CA GLU A 221 -11.65 -20.40 -12.29
C GLU A 221 -11.01 -19.78 -11.04
N GLN A 222 -9.89 -20.31 -10.60
CA GLN A 222 -9.12 -19.75 -9.49
C GLN A 222 -8.67 -18.31 -9.80
N GLN A 223 -8.12 -18.09 -10.99
CA GLN A 223 -7.69 -16.75 -11.42
C GLN A 223 -8.85 -15.76 -11.45
N GLU A 224 -10.01 -16.15 -11.98
CA GLU A 224 -11.20 -15.28 -12.00
C GLU A 224 -11.69 -14.91 -10.60
N LEU A 225 -11.55 -15.82 -9.62
CA LEU A 225 -11.92 -15.54 -8.23
C LEU A 225 -10.91 -14.59 -7.57
N TRP A 226 -9.62 -14.75 -7.83
CA TRP A 226 -8.62 -13.76 -7.38
C TRP A 226 -8.85 -12.38 -8.02
N ASN A 227 -9.20 -12.33 -9.30
CA ASN A 227 -9.52 -11.08 -9.98
C ASN A 227 -10.68 -10.35 -9.29
N LYS A 228 -11.73 -11.07 -8.89
CA LYS A 228 -12.85 -10.50 -8.11
C LYS A 228 -12.40 -9.98 -6.74
N CYS A 229 -11.46 -10.67 -6.08
CA CYS A 229 -10.88 -10.18 -4.84
C CYS A 229 -10.16 -8.85 -5.05
N PHE A 230 -9.34 -8.73 -6.09
CA PHE A 230 -8.59 -7.51 -6.40
C PHE A 230 -9.53 -6.36 -6.79
N ASP A 231 -10.59 -6.64 -7.56
CA ASP A 231 -11.62 -5.65 -7.90
C ASP A 231 -12.34 -5.13 -6.66
N LEU A 232 -12.74 -6.04 -5.75
CA LEU A 232 -13.40 -5.67 -4.50
C LEU A 232 -12.51 -4.81 -3.61
N LEU A 233 -11.22 -5.14 -3.51
CA LEU A 233 -10.27 -4.34 -2.73
C LEU A 233 -10.06 -2.94 -3.32
N ALA A 234 -9.94 -2.84 -4.63
CA ALA A 234 -9.80 -1.56 -5.32
C ALA A 234 -11.05 -0.69 -5.18
N GLU A 235 -12.23 -1.29 -5.07
CA GLU A 235 -13.49 -0.57 -4.88
C GLU A 235 -13.68 -0.12 -3.42
N GLU A 236 -13.40 -0.97 -2.45
CA GLU A 236 -13.68 -0.69 -1.04
C GLU A 236 -12.57 0.07 -0.31
N VAL A 237 -11.33 -0.10 -0.74
CA VAL A 237 -10.11 0.56 -0.22
C VAL A 237 -10.06 0.75 1.31
N PRO A 238 -10.31 -0.27 2.12
CA PRO A 238 -10.19 -0.17 3.59
C PRO A 238 -8.73 0.03 4.02
N LEU A 239 -7.85 -0.62 3.30
CA LEU A 239 -6.43 -0.37 3.17
C LEU A 239 -6.03 -0.75 1.74
N TYR A 240 -5.23 0.06 1.06
CA TYR A 240 -4.86 -0.20 -0.32
C TYR A 240 -3.53 0.50 -0.64
N PRO A 241 -2.70 -0.07 -1.53
CA PRO A 241 -1.42 0.55 -1.87
C PRO A 241 -1.57 1.81 -2.72
N LEU A 242 -0.57 2.69 -2.65
CA LEU A 242 -0.47 3.88 -3.51
C LEU A 242 0.36 3.60 -4.77
N PHE A 243 1.45 2.86 -4.61
CA PHE A 243 2.35 2.46 -5.70
C PHE A 243 3.16 1.21 -5.31
N HIS A 244 3.73 0.54 -6.30
CA HIS A 244 4.67 -0.56 -6.14
C HIS A 244 6.09 -0.01 -6.27
N ARG A 245 6.84 -0.02 -5.17
CA ARG A 245 8.21 0.47 -5.14
C ARG A 245 9.16 -0.50 -5.83
N GLU A 246 10.14 0.01 -6.56
CA GLU A 246 11.31 -0.74 -6.97
C GLU A 246 12.37 -0.70 -5.86
N LEU A 247 12.97 -1.86 -5.58
CA LEU A 247 14.02 -2.00 -4.59
C LEU A 247 15.38 -1.98 -5.26
N ALA A 248 16.23 -1.05 -4.83
CA ALA A 248 17.59 -0.92 -5.34
C ALA A 248 18.52 -1.90 -4.62
N THR A 249 19.26 -2.70 -5.38
CA THR A 249 20.35 -3.55 -4.88
C THR A 249 21.66 -3.13 -5.52
N GLY A 250 22.61 -2.69 -4.70
CA GLY A 250 23.95 -2.33 -5.12
C GLY A 250 24.92 -3.50 -4.96
N TYR A 251 25.80 -3.74 -5.94
CA TYR A 251 26.78 -4.80 -5.86
C TYR A 251 28.05 -4.51 -6.67
N GLN A 252 29.10 -5.29 -6.39
CA GLN A 252 30.42 -5.16 -7.02
C GLN A 252 30.60 -6.26 -8.08
N GLU A 253 30.31 -6.00 -9.35
CA GLU A 253 30.45 -6.99 -10.44
C GLU A 253 31.85 -7.57 -10.58
N THR A 254 32.87 -6.80 -10.23
CA THR A 254 34.27 -7.27 -10.25
C THR A 254 34.58 -8.31 -9.18
N GLN A 255 33.73 -8.47 -8.19
CA GLN A 255 33.94 -9.37 -7.04
C GLN A 255 32.88 -10.48 -6.96
N ILE A 256 31.74 -10.30 -7.59
CA ILE A 256 30.63 -11.25 -7.59
C ILE A 256 30.17 -11.47 -9.02
N THR A 257 30.09 -12.74 -9.43
CA THR A 257 29.58 -13.14 -10.74
C THR A 257 28.29 -13.95 -10.60
N GLY A 258 27.35 -13.75 -11.53
CA GLY A 258 26.07 -14.47 -11.54
C GLY A 258 25.13 -14.07 -10.40
N PHE A 259 25.29 -12.86 -9.87
CA PHE A 259 24.36 -12.29 -8.91
C PHE A 259 23.15 -11.69 -9.63
N GLU A 260 21.96 -12.10 -9.19
CA GLU A 260 20.68 -11.56 -9.65
C GLU A 260 19.90 -11.09 -8.42
N PRO A 261 19.57 -9.79 -8.31
CA PRO A 261 18.75 -9.29 -7.21
C PRO A 261 17.32 -9.83 -7.32
N ILE A 262 16.67 -9.99 -6.18
CA ILE A 262 15.29 -10.44 -6.08
C ILE A 262 14.38 -9.32 -5.58
N ALA A 263 13.07 -9.43 -5.90
CA ALA A 263 12.07 -8.42 -5.59
C ALA A 263 11.63 -8.39 -4.11
N THR A 264 12.15 -9.27 -3.26
CA THR A 264 11.72 -9.40 -1.87
C THR A 264 12.73 -8.79 -0.91
N THR A 265 12.23 -8.21 0.18
CA THR A 265 13.06 -7.73 1.28
C THR A 265 13.30 -8.87 2.28
N GLY A 266 14.48 -9.43 2.25
CA GLY A 266 14.97 -10.34 3.28
C GLY A 266 14.40 -11.76 3.16
N LEU A 267 15.22 -12.62 2.63
CA LEU A 267 15.16 -14.06 2.87
C LEU A 267 16.18 -14.39 3.95
#